data_97d8290271b6d257c4ac0b9e59f70a31
#
_entry.id   97d8290271b6d257c4ac0b9e59f70a31
#
_cell.length_a   1.000
_cell.length_b   1.000
_cell.length_c   1.000
_cell.angle_alpha   90.00
_cell.angle_beta   90.00
_cell.angle_gamma   90.00
#
_symmetry.space_group_name_H-M   'P 1'
#
loop_
_entity.id
_entity.type
_entity.pdbx_description
1 polymer ?
#
loop_
_entity_poly.entity_id
_entity_poly.type
_entity_poly.pdbx_seq_one_letter_code
_entity_poly.pdbx_strand_id
1 'polypeptide(L)'
;MRTWNPPIELSQKETFIAKRCEKRRVFVFLRELRHRLFDEAMQTKFMAMYSPVERGKDRVPPAQLALASLLQAALDIPDHEAVELTVMDMRWQMVLDCLGTDEPLFSQGTLFNFRQRVIEHGLDVDLFERTVQLARETGGFSATHLRAAFDASPLWGAGRVEDTFNLIGRAAMHVVRTAAERLGKPFAEVARDAGIPVVAATSIKTGLDLDWDDPNARKIGLEKLLGQIRALGAWLEQEMHDALHQPPLNDQWKLVQKLIDQDTEPEPEGGGQRLTEGVAKDRRISISDGEMRHGRKTKRKRIDGYKRHVAVDVDSPGIICAVALTAANQPERVAAATLFDAIAHQGLHVASLYTDRGYLGDDAIEARRQLGMAVHCKPFPLRNGEHFPKGHFVIDLAKATVR
;
A
#
# COMPACT_ATOMS: atom_id res chain seq x y z
N MET A 1 20.95 -21.67 -3.98
CA MET A 1 20.98 -20.36 -3.30
C MET A 1 21.69 -20.55 -1.97
N ARG A 2 22.60 -19.66 -1.57
CA ARG A 2 23.39 -19.79 -0.35
C ARG A 2 22.91 -18.89 0.79
N THR A 3 23.09 -19.32 2.02
CA THR A 3 22.94 -18.48 3.22
C THR A 3 24.01 -17.39 3.25
N TRP A 4 23.67 -16.26 3.83
CA TRP A 4 24.59 -15.14 4.02
C TRP A 4 25.12 -15.12 5.44
N ASN A 5 26.39 -15.39 5.60
CA ASN A 5 27.04 -15.48 6.91
C ASN A 5 28.22 -14.49 6.99
N PRO A 6 27.94 -13.17 7.06
CA PRO A 6 28.96 -12.16 7.15
C PRO A 6 29.69 -12.20 8.49
N PRO A 7 30.96 -11.77 8.56
CA PRO A 7 31.70 -11.67 9.82
C PRO A 7 30.93 -10.86 10.86
N ILE A 8 30.92 -11.35 12.12
CA ILE A 8 30.30 -10.65 13.25
C ILE A 8 31.19 -9.48 13.68
N GLU A 9 32.49 -9.74 13.87
CA GLU A 9 33.43 -8.72 14.28
C GLU A 9 33.71 -7.70 13.19
N LEU A 10 33.93 -6.46 13.59
CA LEU A 10 34.30 -5.38 12.67
C LEU A 10 35.77 -5.53 12.26
N SER A 11 36.03 -5.50 10.95
CA SER A 11 37.39 -5.34 10.43
C SER A 11 37.93 -3.93 10.76
N GLN A 12 39.25 -3.74 10.61
CA GLN A 12 39.87 -2.42 10.84
C GLN A 12 39.25 -1.33 9.95
N LYS A 13 38.92 -1.66 8.69
CA LYS A 13 38.29 -0.73 7.76
C LYS A 13 36.85 -0.40 8.18
N GLU A 14 36.08 -1.39 8.61
CA GLU A 14 34.72 -1.19 9.13
C GLU A 14 34.71 -0.37 10.42
N THR A 15 35.65 -0.63 11.33
CA THR A 15 35.84 0.17 12.57
C THR A 15 36.10 1.64 12.23
N PHE A 16 36.91 1.90 11.21
CA PHE A 16 37.21 3.26 10.77
C PHE A 16 35.95 3.93 10.17
N ILE A 17 35.15 3.20 9.38
CA ILE A 17 33.88 3.71 8.81
C ILE A 17 32.88 3.95 9.93
N ALA A 18 32.68 2.99 10.83
CA ALA A 18 31.74 3.07 11.94
C ALA A 18 32.00 4.29 12.84
N LYS A 19 33.24 4.59 13.17
CA LYS A 19 33.60 5.81 13.92
C LYS A 19 33.18 7.12 13.25
N ARG A 20 33.04 7.14 11.93
CA ARG A 20 32.58 8.32 11.17
C ARG A 20 31.07 8.39 10.98
N CYS A 21 30.37 7.32 11.35
CA CYS A 21 28.90 7.25 11.27
C CYS A 21 28.18 7.82 12.51
N GLU A 22 28.85 8.56 13.40
CA GLU A 22 28.29 9.06 14.67
C GLU A 22 26.94 9.78 14.51
N LYS A 23 26.79 10.55 13.44
CA LYS A 23 25.52 11.26 13.12
C LYS A 23 24.49 10.40 12.34
N ARG A 24 24.88 9.21 11.88
CA ARG A 24 24.03 8.30 11.10
C ARG A 24 24.13 6.88 11.66
N ARG A 25 23.75 6.71 12.92
CA ARG A 25 23.87 5.47 13.69
C ARG A 25 23.18 4.26 13.05
N VAL A 26 22.22 4.45 12.14
CA VAL A 26 21.53 3.37 11.43
C VAL A 26 22.50 2.41 10.74
N PHE A 27 23.60 2.91 10.15
CA PHE A 27 24.59 2.05 9.50
C PHE A 27 25.34 1.17 10.49
N VAL A 28 25.74 1.73 11.63
CA VAL A 28 26.44 0.97 12.68
C VAL A 28 25.48 -0.04 13.29
N PHE A 29 24.28 0.38 13.63
CA PHE A 29 23.24 -0.48 14.19
C PHE A 29 22.93 -1.67 13.27
N LEU A 30 22.67 -1.44 12.00
CA LEU A 30 22.38 -2.51 11.05
C LEU A 30 23.59 -3.42 10.83
N ARG A 31 24.82 -2.86 10.78
CA ARG A 31 26.05 -3.67 10.68
C ARG A 31 26.24 -4.61 11.87
N GLU A 32 26.03 -4.11 13.08
CA GLU A 32 26.23 -4.87 14.33
C GLU A 32 25.15 -5.93 14.53
N LEU A 33 23.92 -5.66 14.10
CA LEU A 33 22.77 -6.52 14.36
C LEU A 33 22.32 -7.38 13.18
N ARG A 34 22.94 -7.25 12.00
CA ARG A 34 22.53 -7.98 10.78
C ARG A 34 22.49 -9.50 10.98
N HIS A 35 23.41 -10.07 11.75
CA HIS A 35 23.46 -11.51 12.04
C HIS A 35 22.33 -11.97 12.97
N ARG A 36 21.83 -11.07 13.84
CA ARG A 36 20.69 -11.35 14.72
C ARG A 36 19.36 -11.12 14.01
N LEU A 37 19.27 -10.10 13.15
CA LEU A 37 18.10 -9.79 12.37
C LEU A 37 17.84 -10.89 11.31
N PHE A 38 18.90 -11.39 10.69
CA PHE A 38 18.86 -12.43 9.66
C PHE A 38 19.54 -13.71 10.18
N ASP A 39 18.99 -14.27 11.25
CA ASP A 39 19.42 -15.56 11.77
C ASP A 39 19.07 -16.71 10.80
N GLU A 40 19.49 -17.93 11.13
CA GLU A 40 19.29 -19.11 10.27
C GLU A 40 17.80 -19.35 9.97
N ALA A 41 16.92 -19.13 10.95
CA ALA A 41 15.47 -19.31 10.78
C ALA A 41 14.89 -18.31 9.77
N MET A 42 15.23 -17.03 9.88
CA MET A 42 14.79 -15.99 8.95
C MET A 42 15.37 -16.21 7.54
N GLN A 43 16.63 -16.58 7.42
CA GLN A 43 17.25 -16.89 6.14
C GLN A 43 16.60 -18.11 5.46
N THR A 44 16.25 -19.13 6.24
CA THR A 44 15.52 -20.30 5.71
C THR A 44 14.16 -19.89 5.11
N LYS A 45 13.40 -19.05 5.81
CA LYS A 45 12.15 -18.48 5.28
C LYS A 45 12.37 -17.72 3.98
N PHE A 46 13.38 -16.87 3.92
CA PHE A 46 13.71 -16.13 2.69
C PHE A 46 14.13 -17.03 1.53
N MET A 47 14.89 -18.09 1.79
CA MET A 47 15.29 -19.03 0.76
C MET A 47 14.11 -19.82 0.18
N ALA A 48 13.08 -20.10 0.99
CA ALA A 48 11.86 -20.79 0.57
C ALA A 48 11.05 -20.01 -0.49
N MET A 49 11.25 -18.68 -0.61
CA MET A 49 10.63 -17.87 -1.68
C MET A 49 11.19 -18.18 -3.09
N TYR A 50 12.23 -18.97 -3.20
CA TYR A 50 12.93 -19.21 -4.46
C TYR A 50 12.90 -20.67 -4.86
N SER A 51 12.83 -20.92 -6.16
CA SER A 51 12.98 -22.26 -6.70
C SER A 51 14.33 -22.87 -6.30
N PRO A 52 14.36 -24.17 -5.87
CA PRO A 52 15.60 -24.87 -5.55
C PRO A 52 16.51 -25.08 -6.77
N VAL A 53 15.96 -24.95 -7.98
CA VAL A 53 16.74 -25.14 -9.22
C VAL A 53 17.62 -23.94 -9.48
N GLU A 54 18.92 -24.11 -9.42
CA GLU A 54 19.91 -23.10 -9.79
C GLU A 54 20.09 -23.05 -11.31
N ARG A 55 19.70 -21.92 -11.91
CA ARG A 55 19.94 -21.63 -13.34
C ARG A 55 20.51 -20.21 -13.45
N GLY A 56 21.62 -20.06 -14.13
CA GLY A 56 22.25 -18.77 -14.44
C GLY A 56 23.27 -18.29 -13.40
N LYS A 57 23.45 -16.96 -13.32
CA LYS A 57 24.42 -16.28 -12.43
C LYS A 57 24.06 -16.53 -10.95
N ASP A 58 25.07 -16.58 -10.09
CA ASP A 58 24.90 -16.64 -8.64
C ASP A 58 23.93 -15.56 -8.13
N ARG A 59 22.93 -15.99 -7.37
CA ARG A 59 21.90 -15.09 -6.86
C ARG A 59 22.44 -14.38 -5.62
N VAL A 60 22.11 -13.09 -5.50
CA VAL A 60 22.37 -12.32 -4.28
C VAL A 60 21.58 -12.95 -3.13
N PRO A 61 22.19 -13.19 -1.96
CA PRO A 61 21.48 -13.70 -0.79
C PRO A 61 20.28 -12.82 -0.42
N PRO A 62 19.09 -13.40 -0.17
CA PRO A 62 17.90 -12.62 0.16
C PRO A 62 18.05 -11.73 1.39
N ALA A 63 18.83 -12.15 2.37
CA ALA A 63 19.13 -11.36 3.56
C ALA A 63 19.86 -10.06 3.23
N GLN A 64 20.78 -10.06 2.24
CA GLN A 64 21.42 -8.83 1.76
C GLN A 64 20.42 -7.90 1.05
N LEU A 65 19.48 -8.45 0.26
CA LEU A 65 18.43 -7.66 -0.39
C LEU A 65 17.45 -7.06 0.63
N ALA A 66 17.10 -7.83 1.67
CA ALA A 66 16.29 -7.33 2.78
C ALA A 66 16.98 -6.18 3.50
N LEU A 67 18.26 -6.33 3.81
CA LEU A 67 19.06 -5.30 4.47
C LEU A 67 19.22 -4.04 3.61
N ALA A 68 19.41 -4.21 2.30
CA ALA A 68 19.42 -3.11 1.34
C ALA A 68 18.07 -2.38 1.30
N SER A 69 16.94 -3.12 1.35
CA SER A 69 15.60 -2.53 1.43
C SER A 69 15.37 -1.74 2.72
N LEU A 70 15.91 -2.21 3.86
CA LEU A 70 15.87 -1.46 5.13
C LEU A 70 16.68 -0.17 5.06
N LEU A 71 17.89 -0.21 4.48
CA LEU A 71 18.72 0.98 4.25
C LEU A 71 18.03 1.97 3.32
N GLN A 72 17.45 1.47 2.23
CA GLN A 72 16.70 2.28 1.28
C GLN A 72 15.53 3.01 1.95
N ALA A 73 14.73 2.30 2.73
CA ALA A 73 13.61 2.88 3.47
C ALA A 73 14.08 3.89 4.53
N ALA A 74 15.18 3.62 5.24
CA ALA A 74 15.73 4.52 6.25
C ALA A 74 16.29 5.83 5.67
N LEU A 75 16.69 5.83 4.40
CA LEU A 75 17.23 7.00 3.70
C LEU A 75 16.21 7.67 2.78
N ASP A 76 15.05 7.04 2.56
CA ASP A 76 13.98 7.51 1.65
C ASP A 76 14.50 7.76 0.23
N ILE A 77 15.18 6.78 -0.34
CA ILE A 77 15.81 6.88 -1.66
C ILE A 77 15.19 5.91 -2.68
N PRO A 78 15.22 6.24 -3.99
CA PRO A 78 14.69 5.37 -5.04
C PRO A 78 15.60 4.17 -5.35
N ASP A 79 15.06 3.17 -6.06
CA ASP A 79 15.76 1.92 -6.39
C ASP A 79 17.09 2.13 -7.14
N HIS A 80 17.14 3.07 -8.08
CA HIS A 80 18.36 3.33 -8.84
C HIS A 80 19.50 3.84 -7.95
N GLU A 81 19.17 4.73 -7.01
CA GLU A 81 20.14 5.27 -6.06
C GLU A 81 20.61 4.19 -5.07
N ALA A 82 19.69 3.33 -4.60
CA ALA A 82 20.04 2.19 -3.74
C ALA A 82 21.04 1.24 -4.43
N VAL A 83 20.89 0.99 -5.73
CA VAL A 83 21.84 0.20 -6.54
C VAL A 83 23.19 0.91 -6.62
N GLU A 84 23.22 2.21 -6.95
CA GLU A 84 24.43 3.02 -7.06
C GLU A 84 25.22 3.05 -5.74
N LEU A 85 24.52 3.20 -4.61
CA LEU A 85 25.16 3.26 -3.29
C LEU A 85 25.85 1.95 -2.87
N THR A 86 25.52 0.81 -3.47
CA THR A 86 26.28 -0.43 -3.24
C THR A 86 27.72 -0.36 -3.74
N VAL A 87 28.00 0.54 -4.68
CA VAL A 87 29.34 0.78 -5.22
C VAL A 87 29.97 2.06 -4.66
N MET A 88 29.18 3.13 -4.55
CA MET A 88 29.69 4.48 -4.30
C MET A 88 29.77 4.83 -2.79
N ASP A 89 29.07 4.10 -1.92
CA ASP A 89 29.03 4.41 -0.48
C ASP A 89 29.61 3.31 0.38
N MET A 90 30.77 3.56 0.98
CA MET A 90 31.44 2.62 1.87
C MET A 90 30.60 2.21 3.09
N ARG A 91 29.63 3.02 3.52
CA ARG A 91 28.72 2.69 4.63
C ARG A 91 27.74 1.61 4.21
N TRP A 92 27.19 1.71 2.98
CA TRP A 92 26.36 0.67 2.37
C TRP A 92 27.15 -0.61 2.20
N GLN A 93 28.36 -0.52 1.65
CA GLN A 93 29.23 -1.68 1.48
C GLN A 93 29.57 -2.37 2.80
N MET A 94 29.85 -1.58 3.85
CA MET A 94 30.08 -2.12 5.21
C MET A 94 28.88 -2.90 5.73
N VAL A 95 27.68 -2.35 5.62
CA VAL A 95 26.45 -3.00 6.09
C VAL A 95 26.15 -4.25 5.28
N LEU A 96 26.29 -4.20 3.96
CA LEU A 96 25.98 -5.29 3.03
C LEU A 96 27.12 -6.32 2.86
N ASP A 97 28.24 -6.17 3.57
CA ASP A 97 29.39 -7.08 3.47
C ASP A 97 29.96 -7.20 2.06
N CYS A 98 30.12 -6.05 1.41
CA CYS A 98 30.67 -5.97 0.05
C CYS A 98 31.73 -4.85 -0.11
N LEU A 99 32.51 -4.59 0.95
CA LEU A 99 33.54 -3.55 0.94
C LEU A 99 34.54 -3.73 -0.18
N GLY A 100 34.66 -2.69 -1.00
CA GLY A 100 35.64 -2.63 -2.10
C GLY A 100 35.13 -3.25 -3.40
N THR A 101 33.82 -3.53 -3.51
CA THR A 101 33.21 -3.89 -4.80
C THR A 101 33.22 -2.68 -5.73
N ASP A 102 33.46 -2.94 -7.01
CA ASP A 102 33.38 -1.99 -8.13
C ASP A 102 32.18 -2.25 -9.06
N GLU A 103 31.43 -3.33 -8.78
CA GLU A 103 30.19 -3.65 -9.48
C GLU A 103 29.00 -3.58 -8.52
N PRO A 104 27.78 -3.18 -9.03
CA PRO A 104 26.57 -3.19 -8.24
C PRO A 104 26.24 -4.60 -7.71
N LEU A 105 25.92 -4.68 -6.42
CA LEU A 105 25.58 -5.95 -5.77
C LEU A 105 24.33 -6.60 -6.37
N PHE A 106 23.38 -5.78 -6.83
CA PHE A 106 22.12 -6.21 -7.46
C PHE A 106 21.62 -5.16 -8.46
N SER A 107 20.69 -5.55 -9.30
CA SER A 107 19.96 -4.62 -10.20
C SER A 107 18.66 -4.12 -9.57
N GLN A 108 18.10 -3.02 -10.08
CA GLN A 108 16.78 -2.52 -9.68
C GLN A 108 15.70 -3.62 -9.80
N GLY A 109 15.70 -4.37 -10.92
CA GLY A 109 14.76 -5.47 -11.11
C GLY A 109 14.93 -6.59 -10.08
N THR A 110 16.15 -6.87 -9.61
CA THR A 110 16.40 -7.85 -8.56
C THR A 110 15.78 -7.38 -7.23
N LEU A 111 15.97 -6.11 -6.87
CA LEU A 111 15.42 -5.53 -5.65
C LEU A 111 13.89 -5.45 -5.69
N PHE A 112 13.33 -5.04 -6.81
CA PHE A 112 11.88 -5.02 -7.03
C PHE A 112 11.27 -6.42 -6.88
N ASN A 113 11.80 -7.42 -7.61
CA ASN A 113 11.30 -8.80 -7.55
C ASN A 113 11.45 -9.43 -6.17
N PHE A 114 12.50 -9.07 -5.43
CA PHE A 114 12.67 -9.50 -4.03
C PHE A 114 11.53 -8.98 -3.17
N ARG A 115 11.22 -7.68 -3.21
CA ARG A 115 10.12 -7.10 -2.42
C ARG A 115 8.76 -7.71 -2.76
N GLN A 116 8.50 -7.98 -4.05
CA GLN A 116 7.27 -8.68 -4.45
C GLN A 116 7.15 -10.04 -3.77
N ARG A 117 8.22 -10.84 -3.79
CA ARG A 117 8.23 -12.15 -3.13
C ARG A 117 8.05 -12.04 -1.62
N VAL A 118 8.70 -11.08 -0.97
CA VAL A 118 8.53 -10.84 0.48
C VAL A 118 7.06 -10.61 0.82
N ILE A 119 6.35 -9.78 0.03
CA ILE A 119 4.91 -9.52 0.21
C ILE A 119 4.08 -10.76 -0.09
N GLU A 120 4.33 -11.45 -1.20
CA GLU A 120 3.61 -12.66 -1.61
C GLU A 120 3.69 -13.80 -0.57
N HIS A 121 4.79 -13.86 0.16
CA HIS A 121 5.03 -14.86 1.21
C HIS A 121 4.76 -14.35 2.64
N GLY A 122 4.29 -13.10 2.82
CA GLY A 122 4.00 -12.50 4.12
C GLY A 122 5.22 -12.28 5.03
N LEU A 123 6.44 -12.29 4.46
CA LEU A 123 7.69 -12.16 5.22
C LEU A 123 8.03 -10.71 5.62
N ASP A 124 7.29 -9.74 5.13
CA ASP A 124 7.31 -8.35 5.61
C ASP A 124 6.83 -8.27 7.07
N VAL A 125 5.76 -9.02 7.41
CA VAL A 125 5.26 -9.14 8.79
C VAL A 125 6.29 -9.83 9.68
N ASP A 126 6.83 -10.98 9.25
CA ASP A 126 7.88 -11.71 9.97
C ASP A 126 9.11 -10.83 10.26
N LEU A 127 9.55 -10.06 9.26
CA LEU A 127 10.69 -9.15 9.40
C LEU A 127 10.38 -8.03 10.40
N PHE A 128 9.17 -7.48 10.35
CA PHE A 128 8.72 -6.47 11.29
C PHE A 128 8.71 -7.01 12.72
N GLU A 129 8.09 -8.15 12.97
CA GLU A 129 8.04 -8.80 14.29
C GLU A 129 9.43 -9.14 14.81
N ARG A 130 10.35 -9.55 13.92
CA ARG A 130 11.75 -9.79 14.28
C ARG A 130 12.45 -8.53 14.78
N THR A 131 12.11 -7.34 14.27
CA THR A 131 12.66 -6.07 14.78
C THR A 131 12.20 -5.79 16.22
N VAL A 132 10.93 -6.05 16.54
CA VAL A 132 10.38 -5.91 17.91
C VAL A 132 11.01 -6.93 18.85
N GLN A 133 11.15 -8.18 18.41
CA GLN A 133 11.84 -9.21 19.18
C GLN A 133 13.31 -8.84 19.45
N LEU A 134 14.02 -8.31 18.45
CA LEU A 134 15.38 -7.86 18.59
C LEU A 134 15.51 -6.72 19.61
N ALA A 135 14.56 -5.77 19.63
CA ALA A 135 14.52 -4.72 20.63
C ALA A 135 14.37 -5.29 22.06
N ARG A 136 13.59 -6.37 22.23
CA ARG A 136 13.48 -7.10 23.51
C ARG A 136 14.81 -7.77 23.89
N GLU A 137 15.41 -8.49 22.97
CA GLU A 137 16.67 -9.22 23.19
C GLU A 137 17.85 -8.28 23.53
N THR A 138 17.82 -7.05 23.04
CA THR A 138 18.85 -6.03 23.33
C THR A 138 18.54 -5.18 24.55
N GLY A 139 17.44 -5.43 25.24
CA GLY A 139 17.03 -4.67 26.43
C GLY A 139 16.41 -3.29 26.12
N GLY A 140 16.18 -2.97 24.84
CA GLY A 140 15.54 -1.73 24.43
C GLY A 140 14.01 -1.72 24.61
N PHE A 141 13.42 -2.89 24.87
CA PHE A 141 11.99 -3.07 25.01
C PHE A 141 11.67 -4.28 25.90
N SER A 142 11.04 -4.07 27.04
CA SER A 142 10.73 -5.13 28.00
C SER A 142 9.22 -5.26 28.33
N ALA A 143 8.38 -4.39 27.78
CA ALA A 143 6.97 -4.36 28.10
C ALA A 143 6.24 -5.62 27.58
N THR A 144 5.37 -6.18 28.40
CA THR A 144 4.37 -7.19 28.03
C THR A 144 2.96 -6.59 28.05
N HIS A 145 2.75 -5.55 28.87
CA HIS A 145 1.52 -4.76 28.96
C HIS A 145 1.82 -3.36 28.47
N LEU A 146 1.33 -3.03 27.31
CA LEU A 146 1.62 -1.78 26.63
C LEU A 146 0.74 -0.63 27.12
N ARG A 147 1.33 0.54 27.21
CA ARG A 147 0.65 1.81 27.08
C ARG A 147 0.75 2.23 25.61
N ALA A 148 -0.18 1.75 24.79
CA ALA A 148 -0.11 1.92 23.34
C ALA A 148 -0.73 3.26 22.90
N ALA A 149 -0.08 3.94 21.95
CA ALA A 149 -0.66 5.05 21.23
C ALA A 149 -0.96 4.61 19.78
N PHE A 150 -2.23 4.83 19.35
CA PHE A 150 -2.63 4.61 17.96
C PHE A 150 -2.78 5.94 17.24
N ASP A 151 -2.16 6.06 16.09
CA ASP A 151 -2.26 7.24 15.23
C ASP A 151 -2.26 6.86 13.74
N ALA A 152 -2.84 7.74 12.92
CA ALA A 152 -2.91 7.55 11.49
C ALA A 152 -2.19 8.66 10.73
N SER A 153 -1.44 8.28 9.70
CA SER A 153 -0.82 9.21 8.77
C SER A 153 -1.21 8.90 7.32
N PRO A 154 -1.33 9.93 6.46
CA PRO A 154 -1.59 9.70 5.05
C PRO A 154 -0.41 9.00 4.37
N LEU A 155 -0.74 8.07 3.49
CA LEU A 155 0.19 7.44 2.56
C LEU A 155 -0.36 7.61 1.14
N TRP A 156 0.43 8.21 0.26
CA TRP A 156 0.04 8.39 -1.13
C TRP A 156 0.09 7.06 -1.87
N GLY A 157 -0.93 6.80 -2.71
CA GLY A 157 -0.92 5.64 -3.59
C GLY A 157 0.13 5.76 -4.69
N ALA A 158 0.65 4.63 -5.13
CA ALA A 158 1.62 4.58 -6.23
C ALA A 158 0.95 4.74 -7.61
N GLY A 159 -0.37 4.48 -7.69
CA GLY A 159 -1.15 4.55 -8.91
C GLY A 159 -1.44 5.98 -9.35
N ARG A 160 -1.51 6.17 -10.66
CA ARG A 160 -1.98 7.42 -11.24
C ARG A 160 -3.47 7.59 -10.94
N VAL A 161 -3.87 8.77 -10.45
CA VAL A 161 -5.28 9.16 -10.36
C VAL A 161 -5.79 9.49 -11.75
N GLU A 162 -6.93 8.90 -12.10
CA GLU A 162 -7.50 9.00 -13.44
C GLU A 162 -8.94 9.55 -13.40
N ASP A 163 -9.28 10.33 -14.41
CA ASP A 163 -10.67 10.71 -14.66
C ASP A 163 -11.46 9.53 -15.22
N THR A 164 -12.79 9.65 -15.28
CA THR A 164 -13.70 8.60 -15.73
C THR A 164 -13.35 8.05 -17.11
N PHE A 165 -13.03 8.93 -18.08
CA PHE A 165 -12.69 8.49 -19.45
C PHE A 165 -11.44 7.63 -19.46
N ASN A 166 -10.39 8.08 -18.74
CA ASN A 166 -9.14 7.34 -18.64
C ASN A 166 -9.31 6.04 -17.83
N LEU A 167 -10.08 6.04 -16.74
CA LEU A 167 -10.37 4.81 -15.98
C LEU A 167 -11.02 3.75 -16.86
N ILE A 168 -12.16 4.08 -17.48
CA ILE A 168 -12.92 3.15 -18.30
C ILE A 168 -12.11 2.71 -19.53
N GLY A 169 -11.52 3.67 -20.26
CA GLY A 169 -10.77 3.38 -21.47
C GLY A 169 -9.50 2.55 -21.20
N ARG A 170 -8.77 2.80 -20.09
CA ARG A 170 -7.60 1.99 -19.73
C ARG A 170 -7.97 0.60 -19.23
N ALA A 171 -9.10 0.45 -18.52
CA ALA A 171 -9.60 -0.87 -18.19
C ALA A 171 -9.93 -1.67 -19.45
N ALA A 172 -10.64 -1.06 -20.41
CA ALA A 172 -10.92 -1.67 -21.72
C ALA A 172 -9.63 -1.98 -22.51
N MET A 173 -8.61 -1.11 -22.43
CA MET A 173 -7.31 -1.36 -23.05
C MET A 173 -6.65 -2.64 -22.51
N HIS A 174 -6.77 -2.92 -21.20
CA HIS A 174 -6.25 -4.18 -20.63
C HIS A 174 -6.99 -5.40 -21.18
N VAL A 175 -8.32 -5.32 -21.33
CA VAL A 175 -9.13 -6.38 -21.98
C VAL A 175 -8.64 -6.66 -23.39
N VAL A 176 -8.50 -5.62 -24.22
CA VAL A 176 -8.02 -5.75 -25.60
C VAL A 176 -6.60 -6.30 -25.68
N ARG A 177 -5.72 -5.90 -24.77
CA ARG A 177 -4.34 -6.43 -24.70
C ARG A 177 -4.31 -7.93 -24.42
N THR A 178 -5.07 -8.37 -23.42
CA THR A 178 -5.20 -9.80 -23.09
C THR A 178 -5.80 -10.59 -24.26
N ALA A 179 -6.78 -10.03 -24.94
CA ALA A 179 -7.36 -10.63 -26.12
C ALA A 179 -6.34 -10.75 -27.27
N ALA A 180 -5.57 -9.70 -27.53
CA ALA A 180 -4.52 -9.67 -28.53
C ALA A 180 -3.43 -10.72 -28.27
N GLU A 181 -2.97 -10.82 -27.01
CA GLU A 181 -2.00 -11.84 -26.59
C GLU A 181 -2.51 -13.26 -26.81
N ARG A 182 -3.77 -13.53 -26.47
CA ARG A 182 -4.40 -14.86 -26.67
C ARG A 182 -4.58 -15.22 -28.15
N LEU A 183 -4.92 -14.23 -28.97
CA LEU A 183 -5.09 -14.43 -30.40
C LEU A 183 -3.78 -14.42 -31.20
N GLY A 184 -2.65 -14.00 -30.57
CA GLY A 184 -1.38 -13.82 -31.27
C GLY A 184 -1.43 -12.71 -32.33
N LYS A 185 -2.32 -11.72 -32.17
CA LYS A 185 -2.54 -10.62 -33.11
C LYS A 185 -1.99 -9.29 -32.57
N PRO A 186 -1.65 -8.35 -33.47
CA PRO A 186 -1.27 -7.00 -33.07
C PRO A 186 -2.39 -6.31 -32.29
N PHE A 187 -2.04 -5.62 -31.20
CA PHE A 187 -3.00 -4.89 -30.35
C PHE A 187 -3.93 -3.94 -31.13
N ALA A 188 -3.35 -3.13 -32.04
CA ALA A 188 -4.11 -2.17 -32.83
C ALA A 188 -5.08 -2.84 -33.83
N GLU A 189 -4.79 -4.05 -34.29
CA GLU A 189 -5.69 -4.85 -35.12
C GLU A 189 -6.89 -5.30 -34.29
N VAL A 190 -6.65 -5.94 -33.13
CA VAL A 190 -7.72 -6.41 -32.26
C VAL A 190 -8.58 -5.23 -31.75
N ALA A 191 -7.98 -4.08 -31.44
CA ALA A 191 -8.74 -2.89 -31.05
C ALA A 191 -9.72 -2.42 -32.15
N ARG A 192 -9.32 -2.51 -33.42
CA ARG A 192 -10.21 -2.18 -34.55
C ARG A 192 -11.29 -3.25 -34.78
N ASP A 193 -10.89 -4.52 -34.78
CA ASP A 193 -11.80 -5.65 -34.99
C ASP A 193 -12.89 -5.70 -33.89
N ALA A 194 -12.51 -5.40 -32.65
CA ALA A 194 -13.41 -5.32 -31.52
C ALA A 194 -14.22 -4.00 -31.43
N GLY A 195 -14.09 -3.12 -32.40
CA GLY A 195 -14.84 -1.86 -32.47
C GLY A 195 -14.49 -0.82 -31.40
N ILE A 196 -13.25 -0.91 -30.83
CA ILE A 196 -12.78 0.03 -29.79
C ILE A 196 -11.44 0.69 -30.15
N PRO A 197 -11.30 1.36 -31.30
CA PRO A 197 -10.04 1.96 -31.73
C PRO A 197 -9.51 3.04 -30.79
N VAL A 198 -10.34 3.62 -29.93
CA VAL A 198 -9.93 4.65 -28.96
C VAL A 198 -8.81 4.19 -28.02
N VAL A 199 -8.73 2.89 -27.69
CA VAL A 199 -7.71 2.36 -26.79
C VAL A 199 -6.32 2.24 -27.45
N ALA A 200 -6.23 2.33 -28.75
CA ALA A 200 -4.99 2.31 -29.50
C ALA A 200 -4.38 3.72 -29.73
N ALA A 201 -5.11 4.77 -29.36
CA ALA A 201 -4.62 6.14 -29.44
C ALA A 201 -3.62 6.47 -28.31
N THR A 202 -2.89 7.58 -28.44
CA THR A 202 -1.93 8.05 -27.43
C THR A 202 -2.59 8.38 -26.09
N SER A 203 -3.85 8.80 -26.10
CA SER A 203 -4.71 8.91 -24.92
C SER A 203 -6.17 8.67 -25.33
N ILE A 204 -6.99 8.28 -24.36
CA ILE A 204 -8.43 8.08 -24.59
C ILE A 204 -9.09 9.35 -25.14
N LYS A 205 -8.77 10.50 -24.56
CA LYS A 205 -9.33 11.79 -24.99
C LYS A 205 -8.93 12.16 -26.41
N THR A 206 -7.68 11.92 -26.79
CA THR A 206 -7.22 12.12 -28.18
C THR A 206 -7.91 11.17 -29.14
N GLY A 207 -8.10 9.92 -28.75
CA GLY A 207 -8.77 8.91 -29.59
C GLY A 207 -10.27 9.14 -29.78
N LEU A 208 -10.92 9.91 -28.89
CA LEU A 208 -12.33 10.32 -29.05
C LEU A 208 -12.49 11.43 -30.07
N ASP A 209 -11.41 12.15 -30.41
CA ASP A 209 -11.37 13.22 -31.43
C ASP A 209 -12.52 14.25 -31.25
N LEU A 210 -12.46 14.97 -30.11
CA LEU A 210 -13.47 15.96 -29.72
C LEU A 210 -12.80 17.27 -29.35
N ASP A 211 -13.49 18.37 -29.63
CA ASP A 211 -13.19 19.66 -29.02
C ASP A 211 -13.65 19.69 -27.55
N TRP A 212 -12.71 19.53 -26.62
CA TRP A 212 -13.00 19.46 -25.19
C TRP A 212 -13.34 20.81 -24.56
N ASP A 213 -13.25 21.91 -25.30
CA ASP A 213 -13.74 23.22 -24.88
C ASP A 213 -15.23 23.40 -25.16
N ASP A 214 -15.83 22.53 -26.02
CA ASP A 214 -17.28 22.45 -26.21
C ASP A 214 -17.97 21.97 -24.92
N PRO A 215 -18.96 22.68 -24.37
CA PRO A 215 -19.75 22.27 -23.21
C PRO A 215 -20.38 20.86 -23.34
N ASN A 216 -20.68 20.43 -24.55
CA ASN A 216 -21.28 19.13 -24.83
C ASN A 216 -20.25 18.01 -25.05
N ALA A 217 -18.97 18.33 -25.18
CA ALA A 217 -17.92 17.36 -25.49
C ALA A 217 -17.90 16.18 -24.51
N ARG A 218 -18.15 16.42 -23.23
CA ARG A 218 -18.19 15.36 -22.20
C ARG A 218 -19.33 14.36 -22.46
N LYS A 219 -20.53 14.85 -22.82
CA LYS A 219 -21.66 13.98 -23.12
C LYS A 219 -21.41 13.18 -24.38
N ILE A 220 -21.00 13.84 -25.46
CA ILE A 220 -20.68 13.19 -26.75
C ILE A 220 -19.54 12.17 -26.57
N GLY A 221 -18.51 12.53 -25.81
CA GLY A 221 -17.37 11.65 -25.53
C GLY A 221 -17.76 10.41 -24.73
N LEU A 222 -18.66 10.56 -23.74
CA LEU A 222 -19.16 9.43 -22.96
C LEU A 222 -19.98 8.49 -23.84
N GLU A 223 -20.90 9.02 -24.67
CA GLU A 223 -21.68 8.22 -25.59
C GLU A 223 -20.81 7.45 -26.59
N LYS A 224 -19.80 8.12 -27.18
CA LYS A 224 -18.83 7.47 -28.08
C LYS A 224 -18.04 6.36 -27.36
N LEU A 225 -17.51 6.62 -26.16
CA LEU A 225 -16.73 5.64 -25.40
C LEU A 225 -17.59 4.42 -25.02
N LEU A 226 -18.78 4.66 -24.47
CA LEU A 226 -19.69 3.58 -24.09
C LEU A 226 -20.22 2.80 -25.31
N GLY A 227 -20.39 3.46 -26.45
CA GLY A 227 -20.69 2.80 -27.73
C GLY A 227 -19.62 1.81 -28.14
N GLN A 228 -18.34 2.24 -28.10
CA GLN A 228 -17.21 1.37 -28.39
C GLN A 228 -17.05 0.23 -27.39
N ILE A 229 -17.34 0.45 -26.10
CA ILE A 229 -17.31 -0.62 -25.10
C ILE A 229 -18.42 -1.64 -25.32
N ARG A 230 -19.61 -1.22 -25.74
CA ARG A 230 -20.67 -2.17 -26.14
C ARG A 230 -20.25 -3.02 -27.35
N ALA A 231 -19.57 -2.41 -28.33
CA ALA A 231 -19.01 -3.15 -29.47
C ALA A 231 -17.95 -4.17 -29.00
N LEU A 232 -17.05 -3.76 -28.14
CA LEU A 232 -16.07 -4.67 -27.51
C LEU A 232 -16.76 -5.84 -26.80
N GLY A 233 -17.80 -5.59 -26.02
CA GLY A 233 -18.54 -6.65 -25.32
C GLY A 233 -19.18 -7.65 -26.30
N ALA A 234 -19.82 -7.18 -27.33
CA ALA A 234 -20.40 -8.04 -28.38
C ALA A 234 -19.33 -8.86 -29.10
N TRP A 235 -18.19 -8.25 -29.43
CA TRP A 235 -17.07 -8.94 -30.03
C TRP A 235 -16.45 -10.02 -29.12
N LEU A 236 -16.31 -9.74 -27.81
CA LEU A 236 -15.82 -10.72 -26.83
C LEU A 236 -16.73 -11.94 -26.72
N GLU A 237 -18.04 -11.73 -26.72
CA GLU A 237 -19.04 -12.82 -26.70
C GLU A 237 -18.99 -13.66 -27.97
N GLN A 238 -18.74 -13.06 -29.11
CA GLN A 238 -18.68 -13.75 -30.40
C GLN A 238 -17.36 -14.48 -30.60
N GLU A 239 -16.21 -13.82 -30.39
CA GLU A 239 -14.90 -14.31 -30.78
C GLU A 239 -14.13 -14.96 -29.64
N MET A 240 -14.51 -14.69 -28.36
CA MET A 240 -13.75 -15.11 -27.19
C MET A 240 -14.63 -15.65 -26.05
N HIS A 241 -15.79 -16.21 -26.38
CA HIS A 241 -16.80 -16.66 -25.40
C HIS A 241 -16.20 -17.50 -24.27
N ASP A 242 -15.47 -18.58 -24.60
CA ASP A 242 -14.88 -19.47 -23.59
C ASP A 242 -13.83 -18.74 -22.73
N ALA A 243 -13.07 -17.83 -23.31
CA ALA A 243 -12.04 -17.06 -22.62
C ALA A 243 -12.63 -15.95 -21.74
N LEU A 244 -13.78 -15.40 -22.13
CA LEU A 244 -14.47 -14.34 -21.40
C LEU A 244 -14.94 -14.81 -20.01
N HIS A 245 -15.16 -16.12 -19.83
CA HIS A 245 -15.53 -16.71 -18.55
C HIS A 245 -14.35 -17.18 -17.69
N GLN A 246 -13.13 -16.92 -18.11
CA GLN A 246 -11.91 -17.33 -17.43
C GLN A 246 -10.98 -16.13 -17.08
N PRO A 247 -10.28 -16.17 -15.95
CA PRO A 247 -9.22 -15.21 -15.65
C PRO A 247 -8.11 -15.24 -16.73
N PRO A 248 -7.45 -14.13 -16.99
CA PRO A 248 -7.67 -12.79 -16.40
C PRO A 248 -8.78 -12.00 -17.13
N LEU A 249 -9.28 -12.47 -18.30
CA LEU A 249 -10.19 -11.71 -19.17
C LEU A 249 -11.52 -11.42 -18.47
N ASN A 250 -12.06 -12.41 -17.75
CA ASN A 250 -13.30 -12.26 -16.97
C ASN A 250 -13.18 -11.12 -15.93
N ASP A 251 -12.08 -11.10 -15.18
CA ASP A 251 -11.87 -10.12 -14.11
C ASP A 251 -11.70 -8.70 -14.68
N GLN A 252 -10.97 -8.61 -15.80
CA GLN A 252 -10.76 -7.34 -16.50
C GLN A 252 -12.08 -6.80 -17.08
N TRP A 253 -12.89 -7.67 -17.67
CA TRP A 253 -14.20 -7.26 -18.21
C TRP A 253 -15.16 -6.83 -17.10
N LYS A 254 -15.26 -7.56 -16.02
CA LYS A 254 -16.01 -7.16 -14.83
C LYS A 254 -15.54 -5.82 -14.27
N LEU A 255 -14.24 -5.54 -14.32
CA LEU A 255 -13.73 -4.24 -13.92
C LEU A 255 -14.24 -3.12 -14.81
N VAL A 256 -14.27 -3.30 -16.14
CA VAL A 256 -14.84 -2.30 -17.07
C VAL A 256 -16.29 -2.01 -16.70
N GLN A 257 -17.11 -3.05 -16.51
CA GLN A 257 -18.51 -2.90 -16.12
C GLN A 257 -18.66 -2.16 -14.78
N LYS A 258 -17.89 -2.56 -13.76
CA LYS A 258 -17.89 -1.91 -12.44
C LYS A 258 -17.55 -0.42 -12.53
N LEU A 259 -16.61 -0.02 -13.39
CA LEU A 259 -16.22 1.37 -13.56
C LEU A 259 -17.30 2.19 -14.27
N ILE A 260 -18.01 1.59 -15.21
CA ILE A 260 -19.18 2.22 -15.85
C ILE A 260 -20.26 2.46 -14.80
N ASP A 261 -20.66 1.43 -14.05
CA ASP A 261 -21.69 1.54 -13.02
C ASP A 261 -21.33 2.54 -11.92
N GLN A 262 -20.01 2.67 -11.61
CA GLN A 262 -19.49 3.60 -10.61
C GLN A 262 -19.61 5.06 -11.04
N ASP A 263 -19.28 5.35 -12.29
CA ASP A 263 -19.04 6.73 -12.78
C ASP A 263 -20.12 7.23 -13.74
N THR A 264 -21.12 6.39 -14.07
CA THR A 264 -22.23 6.80 -14.95
C THR A 264 -23.58 6.45 -14.36
N GLU A 265 -24.60 7.21 -14.74
CA GLU A 265 -25.99 6.98 -14.37
C GLU A 265 -26.91 7.25 -15.57
N PRO A 266 -28.11 6.64 -15.61
CA PRO A 266 -29.09 6.90 -16.70
C PRO A 266 -29.44 8.39 -16.80
N GLU A 267 -29.58 8.88 -18.03
CA GLU A 267 -30.08 10.24 -18.28
C GLU A 267 -31.56 10.34 -17.87
N PRO A 268 -31.97 11.32 -17.04
CA PRO A 268 -33.34 11.43 -16.54
C PRO A 268 -34.39 11.66 -17.64
N GLU A 269 -34.04 12.36 -18.72
CA GLU A 269 -34.94 12.80 -19.76
C GLU A 269 -34.74 12.11 -21.12
N GLY A 270 -33.99 11.00 -21.19
CA GLY A 270 -33.74 10.33 -22.47
C GLY A 270 -32.88 9.09 -22.37
N GLY A 271 -32.90 8.22 -23.36
CA GLY A 271 -32.29 6.90 -23.38
C GLY A 271 -30.75 6.91 -23.52
N GLY A 272 -30.05 7.60 -22.65
CA GLY A 272 -28.57 7.64 -22.63
C GLY A 272 -28.00 7.49 -21.23
N GLN A 273 -26.65 7.63 -21.14
CA GLN A 273 -25.90 7.65 -19.88
C GLN A 273 -25.24 9.02 -19.70
N ARG A 274 -25.22 9.51 -18.48
CA ARG A 274 -24.45 10.70 -18.09
C ARG A 274 -23.42 10.37 -17.01
N LEU A 275 -22.44 11.25 -16.83
CA LEU A 275 -21.53 11.13 -15.70
C LEU A 275 -22.30 11.34 -14.39
N THR A 276 -22.06 10.45 -13.41
CA THR A 276 -22.66 10.56 -12.07
C THR A 276 -22.27 11.87 -11.41
N GLU A 277 -23.24 12.57 -10.83
CA GLU A 277 -22.97 13.76 -10.03
C GLU A 277 -22.34 13.39 -8.69
N GLY A 278 -21.20 14.02 -8.37
CA GLY A 278 -20.47 13.77 -7.13
C GLY A 278 -19.41 12.65 -7.25
N VAL A 279 -19.15 11.96 -6.14
CA VAL A 279 -18.16 10.89 -6.07
C VAL A 279 -18.78 9.69 -5.36
N ALA A 280 -18.79 8.54 -5.99
CA ALA A 280 -19.23 7.30 -5.39
C ALA A 280 -18.45 7.03 -4.08
N LYS A 281 -19.11 6.48 -3.06
CA LYS A 281 -18.57 6.30 -1.71
C LYS A 281 -17.24 5.52 -1.68
N ASP A 282 -17.10 4.55 -2.57
CA ASP A 282 -15.89 3.70 -2.69
C ASP A 282 -15.31 3.74 -4.10
N ARG A 283 -15.26 4.93 -4.69
CA ARG A 283 -14.82 5.14 -6.05
C ARG A 283 -13.38 4.65 -6.24
N ARG A 284 -13.16 3.70 -7.16
CA ARG A 284 -11.84 3.36 -7.67
C ARG A 284 -11.30 4.53 -8.49
N ILE A 285 -10.07 4.92 -8.26
CA ILE A 285 -9.47 6.12 -8.83
C ILE A 285 -8.21 5.85 -9.67
N SER A 286 -7.78 4.59 -9.72
CA SER A 286 -6.62 4.16 -10.50
C SER A 286 -6.81 2.75 -11.06
N ILE A 287 -6.26 2.51 -12.25
CA ILE A 287 -6.19 1.17 -12.82
C ILE A 287 -4.97 0.42 -12.27
N SER A 288 -3.83 1.09 -12.16
CA SER A 288 -2.58 0.48 -11.68
C SER A 288 -2.54 0.19 -10.19
N ASP A 289 -3.34 0.91 -9.39
CA ASP A 289 -3.48 0.72 -7.95
C ASP A 289 -4.98 0.67 -7.60
N GLY A 290 -5.52 -0.55 -7.59
CA GLY A 290 -6.96 -0.78 -7.48
C GLY A 290 -7.55 -0.52 -6.11
N GLU A 291 -6.73 -0.45 -5.08
CA GLU A 291 -7.16 -0.29 -3.69
C GLU A 291 -7.06 1.15 -3.19
N MET A 292 -6.26 2.00 -3.86
CA MET A 292 -6.18 3.41 -3.48
C MET A 292 -7.52 4.13 -3.65
N ARG A 293 -7.80 5.06 -2.74
CA ARG A 293 -9.06 5.83 -2.72
C ARG A 293 -8.80 7.29 -2.46
N HIS A 294 -9.77 8.11 -2.85
CA HIS A 294 -9.85 9.51 -2.39
C HIS A 294 -10.22 9.55 -0.90
N GLY A 295 -9.37 10.14 -0.09
CA GLY A 295 -9.63 10.42 1.31
C GLY A 295 -9.43 11.91 1.63
N ARG A 296 -9.66 12.28 2.89
CA ARG A 296 -9.41 13.64 3.37
C ARG A 296 -8.78 13.61 4.76
N LYS A 297 -7.71 14.37 4.95
CA LYS A 297 -7.19 14.66 6.28
C LYS A 297 -7.95 15.83 6.94
N THR A 298 -8.35 16.81 6.14
CA THR A 298 -9.18 17.96 6.55
C THR A 298 -10.15 18.30 5.41
N LYS A 299 -11.11 19.22 5.64
CA LYS A 299 -12.00 19.69 4.57
C LYS A 299 -11.25 20.18 3.32
N ARG A 300 -10.01 20.70 3.48
CA ARG A 300 -9.19 21.28 2.40
C ARG A 300 -8.10 20.35 1.89
N LYS A 301 -7.64 19.37 2.68
CA LYS A 301 -6.52 18.50 2.31
C LYS A 301 -7.00 17.11 1.92
N ARG A 302 -7.07 16.87 0.60
CA ARG A 302 -7.35 15.57 -0.01
C ARG A 302 -6.11 14.69 0.00
N ILE A 303 -6.30 13.40 0.06
CA ILE A 303 -5.30 12.35 0.00
C ILE A 303 -5.79 11.33 -1.03
N ASP A 304 -4.92 10.95 -1.95
CA ASP A 304 -5.20 9.91 -2.94
C ASP A 304 -4.30 8.71 -2.65
N GLY A 305 -4.87 7.67 -2.02
CA GLY A 305 -4.09 6.52 -1.57
C GLY A 305 -4.67 5.84 -0.34
N TYR A 306 -3.92 5.88 0.76
CA TYR A 306 -4.14 5.08 1.96
C TYR A 306 -3.96 5.90 3.24
N LYS A 307 -4.35 5.30 4.35
CA LYS A 307 -3.93 5.67 5.71
C LYS A 307 -3.04 4.58 6.28
N ARG A 308 -1.87 4.97 6.74
CA ARG A 308 -0.98 4.12 7.52
C ARG A 308 -1.28 4.35 9.00
N HIS A 309 -1.69 3.31 9.68
CA HIS A 309 -1.95 3.28 11.11
C HIS A 309 -0.75 2.64 11.81
N VAL A 310 -0.33 3.23 12.91
CA VAL A 310 0.77 2.71 13.72
C VAL A 310 0.32 2.60 15.17
N ALA A 311 0.78 1.55 15.84
CA ALA A 311 0.72 1.39 17.27
C ALA A 311 2.13 1.48 17.84
N VAL A 312 2.37 2.43 18.75
CA VAL A 312 3.67 2.61 19.40
C VAL A 312 3.53 2.42 20.90
N ASP A 313 4.57 1.92 21.56
CA ASP A 313 4.64 1.95 23.01
C ASP A 313 5.01 3.34 23.54
N VAL A 314 4.21 3.89 24.43
CA VAL A 314 4.43 5.23 24.99
C VAL A 314 5.63 5.27 25.94
N ASP A 315 5.90 4.16 26.61
CA ASP A 315 6.97 4.06 27.63
C ASP A 315 8.34 3.74 26.99
N SER A 316 8.33 3.18 25.77
CA SER A 316 9.53 2.93 24.97
C SER A 316 9.45 3.73 23.65
N PRO A 317 9.74 5.04 23.67
CA PRO A 317 9.55 5.90 22.50
C PRO A 317 10.36 5.41 21.30
N GLY A 318 9.68 5.28 20.17
CA GLY A 318 10.26 4.80 18.91
C GLY A 318 10.05 3.31 18.63
N ILE A 319 9.51 2.53 19.57
CA ILE A 319 9.13 1.13 19.30
C ILE A 319 7.73 1.10 18.70
N ILE A 320 7.68 0.74 17.42
CA ILE A 320 6.42 0.47 16.71
C ILE A 320 6.06 -0.99 16.97
N CYS A 321 4.88 -1.24 17.56
CA CYS A 321 4.42 -2.57 17.92
C CYS A 321 3.48 -3.18 16.89
N ALA A 322 2.79 -2.35 16.09
CA ALA A 322 1.94 -2.82 15.00
C ALA A 322 1.80 -1.75 13.92
N VAL A 323 1.53 -2.20 12.70
CA VAL A 323 1.22 -1.36 11.55
C VAL A 323 0.01 -1.94 10.83
N ALA A 324 -0.89 -1.09 10.36
CA ALA A 324 -2.00 -1.46 9.48
C ALA A 324 -2.17 -0.43 8.37
N LEU A 325 -2.70 -0.88 7.24
CA LEU A 325 -3.06 -0.02 6.12
C LEU A 325 -4.56 -0.09 5.86
N THR A 326 -5.17 1.06 5.59
CA THR A 326 -6.54 1.13 5.10
C THR A 326 -6.61 2.07 3.89
N ALA A 327 -7.59 1.88 3.01
CA ALA A 327 -7.84 2.85 1.96
C ALA A 327 -8.15 4.23 2.56
N ALA A 328 -7.76 5.31 1.86
CA ALA A 328 -7.82 6.67 2.42
C ALA A 328 -9.24 7.15 2.79
N ASN A 329 -10.29 6.56 2.19
CA ASN A 329 -11.70 6.84 2.49
C ASN A 329 -12.24 6.10 3.72
N GLN A 330 -11.53 5.09 4.22
CA GLN A 330 -11.98 4.31 5.37
C GLN A 330 -11.85 5.12 6.66
N PRO A 331 -12.80 4.99 7.61
CA PRO A 331 -12.65 5.58 8.94
C PRO A 331 -11.49 4.93 9.69
N GLU A 332 -10.79 5.70 10.53
CA GLU A 332 -9.61 5.21 11.27
C GLU A 332 -9.91 4.05 12.21
N ARG A 333 -11.12 4.02 12.77
CA ARG A 333 -11.58 2.94 13.64
C ARG A 333 -11.46 1.54 13.04
N VAL A 334 -11.60 1.40 11.71
CA VAL A 334 -11.53 0.10 11.01
C VAL A 334 -10.19 -0.59 11.21
N ALA A 335 -9.11 0.17 11.46
CA ALA A 335 -7.79 -0.38 11.69
C ALA A 335 -7.56 -0.92 13.12
N ALA A 336 -8.43 -0.60 14.08
CA ALA A 336 -8.20 -0.92 15.49
C ALA A 336 -8.08 -2.43 15.74
N ALA A 337 -8.98 -3.22 15.18
CA ALA A 337 -8.94 -4.69 15.32
C ALA A 337 -7.61 -5.26 14.79
N THR A 338 -7.20 -4.88 13.58
CA THR A 338 -5.95 -5.33 12.97
C THR A 338 -4.71 -4.96 13.81
N LEU A 339 -4.68 -3.74 14.36
CA LEU A 339 -3.58 -3.32 15.24
C LEU A 339 -3.53 -4.15 16.52
N PHE A 340 -4.67 -4.41 17.15
CA PHE A 340 -4.72 -5.25 18.35
C PHE A 340 -4.32 -6.69 18.07
N ASP A 341 -4.75 -7.26 16.96
CA ASP A 341 -4.42 -8.63 16.58
C ASP A 341 -2.92 -8.79 16.30
N ALA A 342 -2.32 -7.82 15.60
CA ALA A 342 -0.87 -7.79 15.36
C ALA A 342 -0.06 -7.63 16.67
N ILE A 343 -0.55 -6.86 17.64
CA ILE A 343 0.06 -6.75 18.97
C ILE A 343 -0.06 -8.08 19.73
N ALA A 344 -1.26 -8.69 19.73
CA ALA A 344 -1.51 -9.95 20.43
C ALA A 344 -0.70 -11.11 19.86
N HIS A 345 -0.49 -11.16 18.53
CA HIS A 345 0.33 -12.17 17.85
C HIS A 345 1.77 -12.19 18.37
N GLN A 346 2.30 -11.05 18.78
CA GLN A 346 3.63 -10.92 19.40
C GLN A 346 3.66 -11.20 20.91
N GLY A 347 2.56 -11.71 21.49
CA GLY A 347 2.44 -11.95 22.93
C GLY A 347 2.40 -10.68 23.77
N LEU A 348 1.96 -9.56 23.17
CA LEU A 348 1.81 -8.26 23.82
C LEU A 348 0.34 -7.98 24.13
N HIS A 349 0.05 -7.20 25.19
CA HIS A 349 -1.30 -6.80 25.57
C HIS A 349 -1.37 -5.30 25.78
N VAL A 350 -2.44 -4.66 25.35
CA VAL A 350 -2.66 -3.23 25.57
C VAL A 350 -3.41 -3.04 26.87
N ALA A 351 -2.73 -2.48 27.87
CA ALA A 351 -3.33 -2.11 29.17
C ALA A 351 -3.96 -0.72 29.12
N SER A 352 -3.35 0.21 28.38
CA SER A 352 -3.88 1.56 28.18
C SER A 352 -3.73 1.97 26.72
N LEU A 353 -4.79 2.51 26.13
CA LEU A 353 -4.82 3.02 24.77
C LEU A 353 -4.89 4.54 24.77
N TYR A 354 -3.95 5.19 24.11
CA TYR A 354 -3.94 6.61 23.79
C TYR A 354 -4.28 6.78 22.31
N THR A 355 -5.33 7.52 22.00
CA THR A 355 -5.78 7.64 20.61
C THR A 355 -6.52 8.94 20.35
N ASP A 356 -6.71 9.27 19.09
CA ASP A 356 -7.63 10.33 18.71
C ASP A 356 -9.09 9.81 18.63
N ARG A 357 -10.02 10.71 18.31
CA ARG A 357 -11.45 10.39 18.24
C ARG A 357 -11.82 9.55 17.01
N GLY A 358 -10.96 9.51 16.01
CA GLY A 358 -11.17 8.75 14.77
C GLY A 358 -11.26 7.24 15.00
N TYR A 359 -10.62 6.75 16.08
CA TYR A 359 -10.64 5.35 16.46
C TYR A 359 -11.81 4.97 17.39
N LEU A 360 -12.43 5.95 18.05
CA LEU A 360 -13.52 5.65 18.99
C LEU A 360 -14.76 5.10 18.27
N GLY A 361 -15.51 4.23 18.97
CA GLY A 361 -16.70 3.57 18.45
C GLY A 361 -16.40 2.34 17.60
N ASP A 362 -15.22 1.77 17.75
CA ASP A 362 -14.87 0.43 17.22
C ASP A 362 -15.19 -0.64 18.26
N ASP A 363 -15.81 -1.75 17.84
CA ASP A 363 -16.21 -2.84 18.72
C ASP A 363 -15.00 -3.51 19.41
N ALA A 364 -13.84 -3.55 18.75
CA ALA A 364 -12.63 -4.12 19.32
C ALA A 364 -12.08 -3.27 20.49
N ILE A 365 -12.20 -1.96 20.41
CA ILE A 365 -11.83 -1.05 21.52
C ILE A 365 -12.81 -1.21 22.66
N GLU A 366 -14.11 -1.23 22.38
CA GLU A 366 -15.14 -1.34 23.41
C GLU A 366 -15.07 -2.69 24.13
N ALA A 367 -14.88 -3.79 23.43
CA ALA A 367 -14.70 -5.11 24.03
C ALA A 367 -13.50 -5.15 24.99
N ARG A 368 -12.36 -4.55 24.62
CA ARG A 368 -11.17 -4.49 25.49
C ARG A 368 -11.35 -3.55 26.67
N ARG A 369 -12.10 -2.47 26.48
CA ARG A 369 -12.47 -1.56 27.56
C ARG A 369 -13.32 -2.24 28.62
N GLN A 370 -14.27 -3.07 28.22
CA GLN A 370 -15.07 -3.90 29.14
C GLN A 370 -14.21 -4.91 29.92
N LEU A 371 -13.09 -5.35 29.35
CA LEU A 371 -12.10 -6.20 29.99
C LEU A 371 -11.07 -5.42 30.84
N GLY A 372 -11.25 -4.11 31.03
CA GLY A 372 -10.42 -3.29 31.91
C GLY A 372 -9.33 -2.45 31.23
N MET A 373 -9.23 -2.45 29.88
CA MET A 373 -8.30 -1.56 29.18
C MET A 373 -8.71 -0.09 29.39
N ALA A 374 -7.77 0.74 29.87
CA ALA A 374 -7.97 2.17 29.98
C ALA A 374 -7.90 2.84 28.60
N VAL A 375 -8.85 3.71 28.27
CA VAL A 375 -8.85 4.46 27.01
C VAL A 375 -8.71 5.95 27.28
N HIS A 376 -7.65 6.55 26.72
CA HIS A 376 -7.33 7.97 26.84
C HIS A 376 -7.53 8.64 25.48
N CYS A 377 -8.52 9.53 25.39
CA CYS A 377 -8.83 10.27 24.18
C CYS A 377 -9.17 11.73 24.52
N LYS A 378 -8.76 12.63 23.63
CA LYS A 378 -9.12 14.04 23.75
C LYS A 378 -10.65 14.20 23.66
N PRO A 379 -11.30 14.89 24.62
CA PRO A 379 -12.74 15.05 24.61
C PRO A 379 -13.24 15.81 23.39
N PHE A 380 -14.49 15.58 23.02
CA PHE A 380 -15.12 16.35 21.96
C PHE A 380 -15.21 17.84 22.37
N PRO A 381 -15.04 18.78 21.41
CA PRO A 381 -15.24 20.19 21.70
C PRO A 381 -16.61 20.45 22.30
N LEU A 382 -16.68 21.37 23.24
CA LEU A 382 -17.96 21.78 23.84
C LEU A 382 -18.83 22.58 22.87
N ARG A 383 -18.23 23.20 21.84
CA ARG A 383 -18.93 24.01 20.85
C ARG A 383 -19.54 23.14 19.74
N ASN A 384 -20.77 23.47 19.35
CA ASN A 384 -21.53 22.77 18.30
C ASN A 384 -22.03 23.74 17.21
N GLY A 385 -21.18 24.65 16.76
CA GLY A 385 -21.53 25.70 15.79
C GLY A 385 -22.64 26.61 16.33
N GLU A 386 -23.75 26.70 15.58
CA GLU A 386 -24.94 27.45 15.93
C GLU A 386 -25.92 26.67 16.84
N HIS A 387 -25.67 25.39 17.09
CA HIS A 387 -26.49 24.53 17.92
C HIS A 387 -26.04 24.56 19.38
N PHE A 388 -26.89 24.04 20.29
CA PHE A 388 -26.60 23.95 21.71
C PHE A 388 -25.28 23.18 21.97
N PRO A 389 -24.30 23.78 22.66
CA PRO A 389 -23.08 23.11 23.06
C PRO A 389 -23.38 22.09 24.18
N LYS A 390 -22.54 21.05 24.29
CA LYS A 390 -22.70 19.97 25.27
C LYS A 390 -22.79 20.46 26.72
N GLY A 391 -22.15 21.58 27.06
CA GLY A 391 -22.20 22.19 28.40
C GLY A 391 -23.55 22.78 28.79
N HIS A 392 -24.49 22.91 27.85
CA HIS A 392 -25.87 23.35 28.15
C HIS A 392 -26.80 22.21 28.57
N PHE A 393 -26.34 20.95 28.45
CA PHE A 393 -27.13 19.79 28.86
C PHE A 393 -26.69 19.32 30.22
N VAL A 394 -27.68 19.12 31.12
CA VAL A 394 -27.48 18.46 32.40
C VAL A 394 -27.79 16.98 32.20
N ILE A 395 -26.75 16.14 32.28
CA ILE A 395 -26.87 14.69 32.10
C ILE A 395 -26.91 14.04 33.48
N ASP A 396 -28.02 13.40 33.81
CA ASP A 396 -28.19 12.59 35.03
C ASP A 396 -28.14 11.11 34.63
N LEU A 397 -26.96 10.50 34.81
CA LEU A 397 -26.73 9.10 34.46
C LEU A 397 -27.52 8.12 35.31
N ALA A 398 -27.82 8.48 36.59
CA ALA A 398 -28.58 7.64 37.51
C ALA A 398 -30.06 7.55 37.10
N LYS A 399 -30.58 8.63 36.54
CA LYS A 399 -31.97 8.70 36.05
C LYS A 399 -32.13 8.49 34.57
N ALA A 400 -31.02 8.27 33.87
CA ALA A 400 -30.95 8.17 32.39
C ALA A 400 -31.68 9.35 31.70
N THR A 401 -31.53 10.58 32.22
CA THR A 401 -32.19 11.79 31.71
C THR A 401 -31.18 12.82 31.25
N VAL A 402 -31.55 13.58 30.21
CA VAL A 402 -30.84 14.76 29.71
C VAL A 402 -31.79 15.93 29.69
N ARG A 403 -31.39 17.06 30.28
CA ARG A 403 -32.15 18.32 30.33
C ARG A 403 -31.34 19.45 29.71
#